data_b2c9e7be08d2c6a0cbc5f84a0290d6c5
#
_entry.id   b2c9e7be08d2c6a0cbc5f84a0290d6c5
#
_cell.length_a   1.000
_cell.length_b   1.000
_cell.length_c   1.000
_cell.angle_alpha   90.00
_cell.angle_beta   90.00
_cell.angle_gamma   90.00
#
_symmetry.space_group_name_H-M   'P 1'
#
loop_
_entity.id
_entity.type
_entity.pdbx_description
1 polymer ?
#
loop_
_entity_poly.entity_id
_entity_poly.type
_entity_poly.pdbx_seq_one_letter_code
_entity_poly.pdbx_strand_id
1 'polypeptide(L)'
;MQFDIESVATATLLLAGAVAVALFGRARKDSLPSPVPQTRPKPPGPQGGESVATRPNEQLPILDAQALLAKVGMQGMVGVIRNRLGLTRENFERDALPALHRFAEFAQLLPASESHHHAQPGGLLIHTLEVTSFALTLRQGYKLPVGAAPEDQIRLAPAWTFAVMLAALLHDVGKPVSDVLVQLFGDNPRQPLGQWQPLSGAMGQTP
;
A
#
# COMPACT_ATOMS: atom_id res chain seq x y z
N MET A 1 13.15 -30.11 7.97
CA MET A 1 13.87 -28.83 8.08
C MET A 1 12.82 -27.81 8.51
N GLN A 2 12.85 -27.43 9.77
CA GLN A 2 11.85 -26.54 10.39
C GLN A 2 12.38 -25.12 10.23
N PHE A 3 11.66 -24.28 9.49
CA PHE A 3 12.02 -22.86 9.31
C PHE A 3 11.39 -22.06 10.44
N ASP A 4 12.23 -21.31 11.16
CA ASP A 4 11.80 -20.42 12.23
C ASP A 4 11.19 -19.15 11.64
N ILE A 5 9.90 -18.95 11.94
CA ILE A 5 9.08 -17.86 11.38
C ILE A 5 9.58 -16.47 11.85
N GLU A 6 10.20 -16.39 13.03
CA GLU A 6 10.72 -15.12 13.55
C GLU A 6 11.96 -14.64 12.78
N SER A 7 12.84 -15.56 12.34
CA SER A 7 14.00 -15.23 11.52
C SER A 7 13.61 -14.75 10.10
N VAL A 8 12.51 -15.26 9.55
CA VAL A 8 12.00 -14.85 8.23
C VAL A 8 11.38 -13.45 8.28
N ALA A 9 10.65 -13.11 9.35
CA ALA A 9 10.03 -11.79 9.50
C ALA A 9 11.08 -10.68 9.63
N THR A 10 12.14 -10.90 10.41
CA THR A 10 13.23 -9.92 10.61
C THR A 10 14.06 -9.72 9.33
N ALA A 11 14.35 -10.81 8.62
CA ALA A 11 15.06 -10.74 7.32
C ALA A 11 14.22 -10.05 6.24
N THR A 12 12.91 -10.23 6.25
CA THR A 12 11.99 -9.60 5.28
C THR A 12 11.89 -8.09 5.49
N LEU A 13 11.89 -7.62 6.75
CA LEU A 13 11.84 -6.19 7.07
C LEU A 13 13.13 -5.46 6.65
N LEU A 14 14.29 -6.08 6.90
CA LEU A 14 15.59 -5.53 6.49
C LEU A 14 15.78 -5.54 4.96
N LEU A 15 15.24 -6.56 4.28
CA LEU A 15 15.31 -6.68 2.82
C LEU A 15 14.36 -5.69 2.11
N ALA A 16 13.17 -5.45 2.67
CA ALA A 16 12.21 -4.47 2.13
C ALA A 16 12.80 -3.05 2.15
N GLY A 17 13.49 -2.68 3.23
CA GLY A 17 14.22 -1.41 3.32
C GLY A 17 15.37 -1.30 2.32
N ALA A 18 16.14 -2.37 2.13
CA ALA A 18 17.26 -2.40 1.21
C ALA A 18 16.83 -2.38 -0.27
N VAL A 19 15.73 -3.04 -0.63
CA VAL A 19 15.18 -3.05 -1.99
C VAL A 19 14.59 -1.68 -2.36
N ALA A 20 13.89 -1.02 -1.43
CA ALA A 20 13.39 0.34 -1.64
C ALA A 20 14.56 1.32 -1.88
N VAL A 21 15.62 1.26 -1.09
CA VAL A 21 16.83 2.09 -1.27
C VAL A 21 17.57 1.77 -2.57
N ALA A 22 17.66 0.50 -2.97
CA ALA A 22 18.34 0.11 -4.21
C ALA A 22 17.56 0.48 -5.48
N LEU A 23 16.24 0.41 -5.45
CA LEU A 23 15.39 0.78 -6.60
C LEU A 23 15.19 2.29 -6.74
N PHE A 24 15.17 3.05 -5.65
CA PHE A 24 14.99 4.50 -5.67
C PHE A 24 16.28 5.30 -5.48
N GLY A 25 17.32 4.72 -4.86
CA GLY A 25 18.60 5.40 -4.59
C GLY A 25 19.56 5.47 -5.78
N ARG A 26 19.40 4.64 -6.81
CA ARG A 26 20.33 4.58 -7.95
C ARG A 26 19.94 5.46 -9.13
N ALA A 27 18.80 6.15 -9.07
CA ALA A 27 18.34 7.07 -10.12
C ALA A 27 18.98 8.47 -10.05
N ARG A 28 20.01 8.67 -9.23
CA ARG A 28 20.63 9.98 -9.03
C ARG A 28 22.14 9.95 -9.15
N LYS A 29 22.68 9.55 -10.29
CA LYS A 29 24.06 9.92 -10.72
C LYS A 29 24.33 9.50 -12.15
N ASP A 30 23.64 10.11 -13.10
CA ASP A 30 24.21 10.34 -14.42
C ASP A 30 23.60 11.64 -14.95
N SER A 31 24.45 12.64 -15.09
CA SER A 31 24.11 13.96 -15.62
C SER A 31 23.71 13.84 -17.09
N LEU A 32 22.41 13.76 -17.32
CA LEU A 32 21.84 14.02 -18.64
C LEU A 32 21.91 15.52 -18.91
N PRO A 33 22.29 15.96 -20.15
CA PRO A 33 22.29 17.37 -20.51
C PRO A 33 20.89 17.94 -20.36
N SER A 34 20.79 19.11 -19.72
CA SER A 34 19.53 19.81 -19.46
C SER A 34 18.76 20.01 -20.77
N PRO A 35 17.48 19.56 -20.84
CA PRO A 35 16.65 19.89 -21.99
C PRO A 35 16.37 21.40 -21.99
N VAL A 36 16.53 22.02 -23.16
CA VAL A 36 16.11 23.39 -23.44
C VAL A 36 14.67 23.60 -23.00
N PRO A 37 14.31 24.71 -22.32
CA PRO A 37 12.95 24.97 -21.89
C PRO A 37 12.04 25.15 -23.12
N GLN A 38 11.33 24.09 -23.49
CA GLN A 38 10.16 24.22 -24.36
C GLN A 38 9.03 24.71 -23.48
N THR A 39 8.60 25.94 -23.68
CA THR A 39 7.37 26.49 -23.11
C THR A 39 6.17 25.71 -23.70
N ARG A 40 5.82 24.60 -23.06
CA ARG A 40 4.54 23.92 -23.32
C ARG A 40 3.41 24.83 -22.83
N PRO A 41 2.39 25.15 -23.66
CA PRO A 41 1.22 25.81 -23.16
C PRO A 41 0.65 24.99 -21.99
N LYS A 42 0.41 25.65 -20.86
CA LYS A 42 -0.23 25.05 -19.70
C LYS A 42 -1.58 24.49 -20.15
N PRO A 43 -1.86 23.18 -20.03
CA PRO A 43 -3.19 22.66 -20.32
C PRO A 43 -4.20 23.39 -19.43
N PRO A 44 -5.42 23.69 -19.92
CA PRO A 44 -6.45 24.28 -19.09
C PRO A 44 -6.62 23.36 -17.87
N GLY A 45 -6.50 23.97 -16.68
CA GLY A 45 -6.70 23.24 -15.42
C GLY A 45 -8.07 22.57 -15.44
N PRO A 46 -8.22 21.40 -14.78
CA PRO A 46 -9.51 20.78 -14.64
C PRO A 46 -10.43 21.78 -13.96
N GLN A 47 -11.48 22.19 -14.68
CA GLN A 47 -12.54 23.00 -14.14
C GLN A 47 -13.27 22.17 -13.09
N GLY A 48 -13.24 22.65 -11.82
CA GLY A 48 -14.25 22.36 -10.83
C GLY A 48 -14.60 20.89 -10.59
N GLY A 49 -13.63 20.05 -10.23
CA GLY A 49 -13.92 18.94 -9.34
C GLY A 49 -14.03 19.53 -7.94
N GLU A 50 -15.21 19.55 -7.35
CA GLU A 50 -15.36 19.79 -5.93
C GLU A 50 -14.37 18.87 -5.22
N SER A 51 -13.36 19.45 -4.58
CA SER A 51 -12.58 18.75 -3.60
C SER A 51 -13.58 18.27 -2.56
N VAL A 52 -13.85 16.97 -2.50
CA VAL A 52 -14.57 16.36 -1.40
C VAL A 52 -13.58 16.43 -0.21
N ALA A 53 -13.35 17.66 0.27
CA ALA A 53 -12.86 17.87 1.60
C ALA A 53 -13.89 17.20 2.50
N THR A 54 -13.48 16.15 3.18
CA THR A 54 -14.28 15.54 4.25
C THR A 54 -14.81 16.68 5.09
N ARG A 55 -16.14 16.85 5.12
CA ARG A 55 -16.74 17.92 5.94
C ARG A 55 -16.21 17.73 7.36
N PRO A 56 -15.78 18.78 8.07
CA PRO A 56 -15.07 18.65 9.35
C PRO A 56 -15.83 17.92 10.46
N ASN A 57 -16.98 17.30 10.18
CA ASN A 57 -17.86 16.58 11.10
C ASN A 57 -18.46 15.28 10.52
N GLU A 58 -17.95 14.76 9.41
CA GLU A 58 -18.47 13.50 8.86
C GLU A 58 -17.78 12.32 9.55
N GLN A 59 -18.53 11.59 10.37
CA GLN A 59 -18.07 10.36 10.99
C GLN A 59 -18.12 9.24 9.96
N LEU A 60 -16.97 8.60 9.74
CA LEU A 60 -16.85 7.48 8.82
C LEU A 60 -16.97 6.16 9.60
N PRO A 61 -17.69 5.14 9.07
CA PRO A 61 -17.81 3.85 9.74
C PRO A 61 -16.49 3.10 9.70
N ILE A 62 -16.21 2.32 10.76
CA ILE A 62 -15.17 1.30 10.77
C ILE A 62 -15.75 0.05 10.09
N LEU A 63 -15.07 -0.46 9.08
CA LEU A 63 -15.54 -1.53 8.22
C LEU A 63 -14.52 -2.69 8.20
N ASP A 64 -15.00 -3.90 7.93
CA ASP A 64 -14.14 -5.03 7.60
C ASP A 64 -13.49 -4.88 6.21
N ALA A 65 -12.49 -5.72 5.93
CA ALA A 65 -11.73 -5.63 4.69
C ALA A 65 -12.59 -5.75 3.42
N GLN A 66 -13.60 -6.63 3.43
CA GLN A 66 -14.45 -6.85 2.25
C GLN A 66 -15.36 -5.65 2.00
N ALA A 67 -15.98 -5.12 3.04
CA ALA A 67 -16.80 -3.91 2.96
C ALA A 67 -15.98 -2.68 2.56
N LEU A 68 -14.72 -2.55 3.05
CA LEU A 68 -13.80 -1.50 2.65
C LEU A 68 -13.48 -1.57 1.16
N LEU A 69 -13.06 -2.75 0.67
CA LEU A 69 -12.74 -2.95 -0.74
C LEU A 69 -13.95 -2.68 -1.64
N ALA A 70 -15.15 -3.05 -1.19
CA ALA A 70 -16.41 -2.76 -1.88
C ALA A 70 -16.67 -1.25 -1.92
N LYS A 71 -16.57 -0.59 -0.76
CA LYS A 71 -16.86 0.84 -0.62
C LYS A 71 -15.93 1.72 -1.47
N VAL A 72 -14.66 1.35 -1.57
CA VAL A 72 -13.69 2.08 -2.41
C VAL A 72 -13.63 1.58 -3.87
N GLY A 73 -14.42 0.58 -4.24
CA GLY A 73 -14.46 0.06 -5.61
C GLY A 73 -13.24 -0.77 -6.03
N MET A 74 -12.50 -1.33 -5.07
CA MET A 74 -11.22 -2.02 -5.33
C MET A 74 -11.28 -3.55 -5.23
N GLN A 75 -12.47 -4.18 -5.17
CA GLN A 75 -12.58 -5.64 -5.13
C GLN A 75 -11.88 -6.32 -6.33
N GLY A 76 -12.02 -5.75 -7.54
CA GLY A 76 -11.38 -6.26 -8.75
C GLY A 76 -9.85 -6.20 -8.69
N MET A 77 -9.29 -5.22 -7.96
CA MET A 77 -7.84 -5.05 -7.83
C MET A 77 -7.18 -6.21 -7.08
N VAL A 78 -7.86 -6.80 -6.10
CA VAL A 78 -7.39 -8.01 -5.38
C VAL A 78 -7.20 -9.18 -6.36
N GLY A 79 -8.11 -9.35 -7.32
CA GLY A 79 -8.00 -10.34 -8.39
C GLY A 79 -6.81 -10.06 -9.33
N VAL A 80 -6.58 -8.80 -9.68
CA VAL A 80 -5.42 -8.37 -10.48
C VAL A 80 -4.11 -8.68 -9.75
N ILE A 81 -4.01 -8.33 -8.46
CA ILE A 81 -2.83 -8.62 -7.62
C ILE A 81 -2.59 -10.13 -7.56
N ARG A 82 -3.63 -10.94 -7.32
CA ARG A 82 -3.52 -12.41 -7.31
C ARG A 82 -2.92 -12.94 -8.61
N ASN A 83 -3.45 -12.50 -9.74
CA ASN A 83 -2.98 -12.97 -11.06
C ASN A 83 -1.50 -12.59 -11.29
N ARG A 84 -1.07 -11.40 -10.85
CA ARG A 84 0.31 -10.94 -11.00
C ARG A 84 1.30 -11.62 -10.06
N LEU A 85 0.83 -12.06 -8.88
CA LEU A 85 1.64 -12.84 -7.95
C LEU A 85 2.00 -14.21 -8.51
N GLY A 86 1.17 -14.80 -9.38
CA GLY A 86 1.38 -16.13 -9.93
C GLY A 86 1.33 -17.25 -8.88
N LEU A 87 0.71 -17.01 -7.72
CA LEU A 87 0.51 -18.01 -6.67
C LEU A 87 -0.68 -18.89 -7.00
N THR A 88 -0.65 -20.13 -6.51
CA THR A 88 -1.85 -20.98 -6.50
C THR A 88 -2.93 -20.28 -5.68
N ARG A 89 -4.20 -20.64 -5.92
CA ARG A 89 -5.32 -20.09 -5.15
C ARG A 89 -5.13 -20.30 -3.64
N GLU A 90 -4.74 -21.51 -3.27
CA GLU A 90 -4.51 -21.90 -1.87
C GLU A 90 -3.42 -21.04 -1.21
N ASN A 91 -2.26 -20.89 -1.87
CA ASN A 91 -1.17 -20.07 -1.34
C ASN A 91 -1.54 -18.59 -1.28
N PHE A 92 -2.31 -18.09 -2.25
CA PHE A 92 -2.80 -16.72 -2.21
C PHE A 92 -3.73 -16.48 -1.01
N GLU A 93 -4.71 -17.38 -0.80
CA GLU A 93 -5.69 -17.29 0.29
C GLU A 93 -5.04 -17.44 1.68
N ARG A 94 -3.97 -18.25 1.77
CA ARG A 94 -3.24 -18.46 3.02
C ARG A 94 -2.28 -17.31 3.35
N ASP A 95 -1.52 -16.81 2.37
CA ASP A 95 -0.36 -15.96 2.63
C ASP A 95 -0.60 -14.49 2.22
N ALA A 96 -1.17 -14.23 1.04
CA ALA A 96 -1.27 -12.89 0.49
C ALA A 96 -2.57 -12.18 0.86
N LEU A 97 -3.69 -12.87 0.76
CA LEU A 97 -5.01 -12.28 1.04
C LEU A 97 -5.15 -11.75 2.48
N PRO A 98 -4.67 -12.45 3.52
CA PRO A 98 -4.70 -11.93 4.88
C PRO A 98 -3.87 -10.65 5.06
N ALA A 99 -2.74 -10.51 4.35
CA ALA A 99 -1.93 -9.29 4.40
C ALA A 99 -2.68 -8.10 3.78
N LEU A 100 -3.34 -8.31 2.63
CA LEU A 100 -4.17 -7.29 1.97
C LEU A 100 -5.34 -6.87 2.85
N HIS A 101 -6.03 -7.84 3.47
CA HIS A 101 -7.17 -7.57 4.35
C HIS A 101 -6.76 -6.81 5.61
N ARG A 102 -5.69 -7.25 6.30
CA ARG A 102 -5.16 -6.55 7.49
C ARG A 102 -4.72 -5.13 7.18
N PHE A 103 -4.10 -4.91 6.02
CA PHE A 103 -3.76 -3.55 5.59
C PHE A 103 -5.02 -2.72 5.35
N ALA A 104 -6.05 -3.27 4.69
CA ALA A 104 -7.32 -2.57 4.48
C ALA A 104 -7.98 -2.18 5.81
N GLU A 105 -8.06 -3.11 6.78
CA GLU A 105 -8.63 -2.85 8.11
C GLU A 105 -7.78 -1.86 8.92
N PHE A 106 -6.47 -1.83 8.74
CA PHE A 106 -5.59 -0.84 9.34
C PHE A 106 -5.76 0.54 8.70
N ALA A 107 -5.75 0.61 7.38
CA ALA A 107 -5.88 1.86 6.63
C ALA A 107 -7.28 2.47 6.71
N GLN A 108 -8.33 1.64 6.85
CA GLN A 108 -9.72 2.08 6.87
C GLN A 108 -10.02 3.10 5.74
N LEU A 109 -10.80 4.10 6.03
CA LEU A 109 -11.14 5.17 5.10
C LEU A 109 -10.20 6.38 5.22
N LEU A 110 -8.95 6.18 5.65
CA LEU A 110 -7.98 7.26 5.70
C LEU A 110 -7.61 7.78 4.30
N PRO A 111 -7.41 9.09 4.14
CA PRO A 111 -6.87 9.66 2.91
C PRO A 111 -5.38 9.35 2.76
N ALA A 112 -4.86 9.35 1.53
CA ALA A 112 -3.42 9.21 1.27
C ALA A 112 -2.65 10.54 1.40
N SER A 113 -3.34 11.68 1.26
CA SER A 113 -2.77 13.01 1.37
C SER A 113 -3.85 14.03 1.75
N GLU A 114 -3.44 15.22 2.20
CA GLU A 114 -4.37 16.29 2.56
C GLU A 114 -5.03 16.96 1.34
N SER A 115 -4.30 17.13 0.24
CA SER A 115 -4.73 17.97 -0.89
C SER A 115 -4.30 17.51 -2.28
N HIS A 116 -3.67 16.35 -2.39
CA HIS A 116 -3.15 15.82 -3.64
C HIS A 116 -3.96 14.59 -4.10
N HIS A 117 -3.33 13.71 -4.87
CA HIS A 117 -3.98 12.48 -5.33
C HIS A 117 -4.43 11.61 -4.14
N HIS A 118 -5.63 11.05 -4.24
CA HIS A 118 -6.23 10.18 -3.23
C HIS A 118 -6.50 10.88 -1.86
N ALA A 119 -6.88 12.16 -1.89
CA ALA A 119 -7.31 12.91 -0.71
C ALA A 119 -8.72 12.53 -0.20
N GLN A 120 -9.48 11.75 -0.98
CA GLN A 120 -10.83 11.29 -0.59
C GLN A 120 -10.77 10.19 0.48
N PRO A 121 -11.90 9.93 1.18
CA PRO A 121 -12.01 8.79 2.09
C PRO A 121 -11.63 7.48 1.42
N GLY A 122 -10.78 6.68 2.07
CA GLY A 122 -10.23 5.43 1.53
C GLY A 122 -9.08 5.62 0.55
N GLY A 123 -8.62 6.85 0.35
CA GLY A 123 -7.55 7.18 -0.59
C GLY A 123 -6.24 6.42 -0.31
N LEU A 124 -5.89 6.21 0.96
CA LEU A 124 -4.72 5.45 1.34
C LEU A 124 -4.80 3.98 0.87
N LEU A 125 -5.96 3.36 1.04
CA LEU A 125 -6.20 1.98 0.57
C LEU A 125 -6.13 1.90 -0.95
N ILE A 126 -6.80 2.83 -1.67
CA ILE A 126 -6.78 2.88 -3.13
C ILE A 126 -5.34 3.02 -3.64
N HIS A 127 -4.63 4.05 -3.17
CA HIS A 127 -3.24 4.33 -3.55
C HIS A 127 -2.34 3.10 -3.34
N THR A 128 -2.41 2.48 -2.17
CA THR A 128 -1.56 1.35 -1.84
C THR A 128 -1.83 0.13 -2.71
N LEU A 129 -3.09 -0.16 -3.03
CA LEU A 129 -3.43 -1.27 -3.94
C LEU A 129 -2.97 -1.00 -5.37
N GLU A 130 -3.08 0.25 -5.86
CA GLU A 130 -2.56 0.65 -7.17
C GLU A 130 -1.04 0.53 -7.23
N VAL A 131 -0.32 1.04 -6.22
CA VAL A 131 1.15 0.91 -6.12
C VAL A 131 1.56 -0.56 -6.07
N THR A 132 0.87 -1.38 -5.28
CA THR A 132 1.14 -2.82 -5.20
C THR A 132 0.95 -3.51 -6.55
N SER A 133 -0.14 -3.22 -7.23
CA SER A 133 -0.44 -3.73 -8.56
C SER A 133 0.61 -3.31 -9.59
N PHE A 134 1.04 -2.05 -9.56
CA PHE A 134 2.08 -1.52 -10.44
C PHE A 134 3.46 -2.12 -10.16
N ALA A 135 3.85 -2.22 -8.89
CA ALA A 135 5.10 -2.85 -8.47
C ALA A 135 5.20 -4.30 -8.94
N LEU A 136 4.12 -5.07 -8.85
CA LEU A 136 4.05 -6.43 -9.36
C LEU A 136 4.16 -6.50 -10.89
N THR A 137 3.64 -5.51 -11.61
CA THR A 137 3.83 -5.41 -13.08
C THR A 137 5.30 -5.18 -13.41
N LEU A 138 5.94 -4.23 -12.73
CA LEU A 138 7.37 -3.97 -12.92
C LEU A 138 8.21 -5.20 -12.58
N ARG A 139 7.87 -5.91 -11.49
CA ARG A 139 8.57 -7.13 -11.05
C ARG A 139 8.65 -8.19 -12.15
N GLN A 140 7.66 -8.30 -13.01
CA GLN A 140 7.66 -9.28 -14.10
C GLN A 140 8.79 -9.04 -15.11
N GLY A 141 9.24 -7.81 -15.28
CA GLY A 141 10.34 -7.43 -16.16
C GLY A 141 11.75 -7.69 -15.59
N TYR A 142 11.86 -8.04 -14.30
CA TYR A 142 13.16 -8.21 -13.64
C TYR A 142 13.41 -9.65 -13.20
N LYS A 143 14.64 -10.13 -13.38
CA LYS A 143 15.12 -11.41 -12.83
C LYS A 143 15.80 -11.15 -11.50
N LEU A 144 15.26 -11.72 -10.43
CA LEU A 144 15.76 -11.57 -9.07
C LEU A 144 16.13 -12.93 -8.46
N PRO A 145 17.19 -13.01 -7.63
CA PRO A 145 18.15 -11.93 -7.31
C PRO A 145 19.03 -11.57 -8.52
N VAL A 146 19.43 -10.29 -8.58
CA VAL A 146 20.31 -9.83 -9.66
C VAL A 146 21.67 -10.51 -9.56
N GLY A 147 22.18 -11.05 -10.68
CA GLY A 147 23.48 -11.72 -10.75
C GLY A 147 23.52 -13.16 -10.23
N ALA A 148 22.39 -13.71 -9.77
CA ALA A 148 22.31 -15.11 -9.38
C ALA A 148 22.25 -16.03 -10.63
N ALA A 149 22.57 -17.32 -10.42
CA ALA A 149 22.40 -18.34 -11.47
C ALA A 149 20.94 -18.42 -11.94
N PRO A 150 20.68 -18.70 -13.23
CA PRO A 150 19.33 -18.78 -13.78
C PRO A 150 18.40 -19.72 -13.01
N GLU A 151 18.91 -20.84 -12.52
CA GLU A 151 18.18 -21.84 -11.74
C GLU A 151 17.69 -21.24 -10.41
N ASP A 152 18.53 -20.45 -9.74
CA ASP A 152 18.19 -19.77 -8.50
C ASP A 152 17.19 -18.65 -8.75
N GLN A 153 17.32 -17.91 -9.84
CA GLN A 153 16.35 -16.88 -10.21
C GLN A 153 14.95 -17.47 -10.44
N ILE A 154 14.87 -18.64 -11.08
CA ILE A 154 13.60 -19.35 -11.30
C ILE A 154 13.05 -19.87 -9.96
N ARG A 155 13.87 -20.57 -9.20
CA ARG A 155 13.49 -21.17 -7.91
C ARG A 155 13.00 -20.14 -6.89
N LEU A 156 13.63 -18.97 -6.84
CA LEU A 156 13.34 -17.92 -5.88
C LEU A 156 12.31 -16.89 -6.40
N ALA A 157 11.91 -16.97 -7.67
CA ALA A 157 10.98 -16.00 -8.26
C ALA A 157 9.67 -15.79 -7.48
N PRO A 158 8.98 -16.82 -6.96
CA PRO A 158 7.77 -16.64 -6.17
C PRO A 158 8.02 -15.87 -4.87
N ALA A 159 9.10 -16.18 -4.15
CA ALA A 159 9.47 -15.51 -2.91
C ALA A 159 9.79 -14.02 -3.14
N TRP A 160 10.55 -13.71 -4.19
CA TRP A 160 10.84 -12.32 -4.56
C TRP A 160 9.59 -11.56 -5.00
N THR A 161 8.68 -12.20 -5.72
CA THR A 161 7.43 -11.57 -6.13
C THR A 161 6.56 -11.25 -4.92
N PHE A 162 6.49 -12.17 -3.95
CA PHE A 162 5.79 -11.94 -2.69
C PHE A 162 6.44 -10.83 -1.86
N ALA A 163 7.78 -10.78 -1.78
CA ALA A 163 8.51 -9.72 -1.09
C ALA A 163 8.25 -8.35 -1.70
N VAL A 164 8.20 -8.24 -3.04
CA VAL A 164 7.84 -7.00 -3.74
C VAL A 164 6.41 -6.57 -3.43
N MET A 165 5.46 -7.53 -3.39
CA MET A 165 4.09 -7.25 -2.96
C MET A 165 4.05 -6.64 -1.56
N LEU A 166 4.71 -7.27 -0.59
CA LEU A 166 4.72 -6.79 0.80
C LEU A 166 5.40 -5.42 0.92
N ALA A 167 6.53 -5.21 0.24
CA ALA A 167 7.22 -3.93 0.25
C ALA A 167 6.34 -2.80 -0.31
N ALA A 168 5.62 -3.07 -1.41
CA ALA A 168 4.70 -2.12 -2.00
C ALA A 168 3.45 -1.91 -1.13
N LEU A 169 2.91 -2.96 -0.50
CA LEU A 169 1.76 -2.87 0.40
C LEU A 169 2.07 -2.03 1.65
N LEU A 170 3.28 -2.12 2.17
CA LEU A 170 3.67 -1.50 3.43
C LEU A 170 4.44 -0.17 3.27
N HIS A 171 4.63 0.33 2.04
CA HIS A 171 5.48 1.51 1.81
C HIS A 171 5.00 2.76 2.55
N ASP A 172 3.70 2.92 2.69
CA ASP A 172 3.04 4.06 3.34
C ASP A 172 2.39 3.70 4.69
N VAL A 173 2.70 2.54 5.28
CA VAL A 173 2.11 2.08 6.55
C VAL A 173 2.40 3.03 7.73
N GLY A 174 3.43 3.87 7.61
CA GLY A 174 3.77 4.87 8.61
C GLY A 174 2.85 6.12 8.61
N LYS A 175 2.16 6.42 7.51
CA LYS A 175 1.31 7.62 7.42
C LYS A 175 0.24 7.72 8.51
N PRO A 176 -0.50 6.66 8.87
CA PRO A 176 -1.44 6.72 9.97
C PRO A 176 -0.82 7.07 11.33
N VAL A 177 0.50 6.86 11.48
CA VAL A 177 1.22 7.16 12.73
C VAL A 177 1.67 8.61 12.78
N SER A 178 2.10 9.17 11.64
CA SER A 178 2.76 10.49 11.58
C SER A 178 1.85 11.61 11.08
N ASP A 179 0.90 11.30 10.19
CA ASP A 179 0.26 12.34 9.38
C ASP A 179 -1.21 12.59 9.77
N VAL A 180 -1.84 11.71 10.56
CA VAL A 180 -3.26 11.83 10.89
C VAL A 180 -3.55 11.63 12.38
N LEU A 181 -4.58 12.30 12.86
CA LEU A 181 -5.17 12.09 14.18
C LEU A 181 -6.61 11.63 13.99
N VAL A 182 -6.94 10.43 14.48
CA VAL A 182 -8.27 9.85 14.35
C VAL A 182 -8.95 9.80 15.70
N GLN A 183 -10.09 10.48 15.79
CA GLN A 183 -10.95 10.45 16.96
C GLN A 183 -12.00 9.34 16.80
N LEU A 184 -12.07 8.41 17.73
CA LEU A 184 -13.06 7.34 17.76
C LEU A 184 -14.34 7.80 18.45
N PHE A 185 -15.48 7.36 17.94
CA PHE A 185 -16.81 7.56 18.52
C PHE A 185 -17.55 6.23 18.60
N GLY A 186 -18.38 6.08 19.64
CA GLY A 186 -19.32 4.96 19.76
C GLY A 186 -20.69 5.32 19.19
N ASP A 187 -21.73 4.68 19.73
CA ASP A 187 -23.12 4.91 19.31
C ASP A 187 -23.59 6.36 19.55
N ASN A 188 -22.96 7.05 20.49
CA ASN A 188 -23.21 8.49 20.72
C ASN A 188 -22.20 9.34 19.94
N PRO A 189 -22.60 9.98 18.84
CA PRO A 189 -21.70 10.79 18.01
C PRO A 189 -21.20 12.06 18.67
N ARG A 190 -21.75 12.45 19.82
CA ARG A 190 -21.34 13.64 20.58
C ARG A 190 -20.31 13.33 21.68
N GLN A 191 -20.06 12.03 21.94
CA GLN A 191 -19.15 11.60 23.00
C GLN A 191 -18.00 10.80 22.42
N PRO A 192 -16.79 11.39 22.32
CA PRO A 192 -15.63 10.65 21.82
C PRO A 192 -15.23 9.56 22.82
N LEU A 193 -14.86 8.39 22.28
CA LEU A 193 -14.30 7.27 23.05
C LEU A 193 -12.81 7.48 23.35
N GLY A 194 -12.12 8.23 22.50
CA GLY A 194 -10.68 8.47 22.60
C GLY A 194 -10.04 8.58 21.23
N GLN A 195 -8.74 8.79 21.21
CA GLN A 195 -7.95 8.85 19.99
C GLN A 195 -7.43 7.46 19.64
N TRP A 196 -7.57 7.06 18.38
CA TRP A 196 -6.95 5.84 17.88
C TRP A 196 -5.42 5.91 17.97
N GLN A 197 -4.83 4.84 18.46
CA GLN A 197 -3.38 4.66 18.55
C GLN A 197 -2.95 3.62 17.52
N PRO A 198 -2.39 4.01 16.36
CA PRO A 198 -2.07 3.07 15.27
C PRO A 198 -1.15 1.92 15.70
N LEU A 199 -0.23 2.17 16.63
CA LEU A 199 0.70 1.14 17.14
C LEU A 199 0.01 0.07 18.01
N SER A 200 -1.24 0.31 18.44
CA SER A 200 -2.03 -0.67 19.19
C SER A 200 -2.83 -1.61 18.28
N GLY A 201 -2.83 -1.38 16.96
CA GLY A 201 -3.54 -2.22 15.99
C GLY A 201 -4.62 -1.49 15.20
N ALA A 202 -5.45 -2.24 14.49
CA ALA A 202 -6.53 -1.70 13.68
C ALA A 202 -7.62 -1.02 14.55
N MET A 203 -8.31 -0.01 13.97
CA MET A 203 -9.30 0.81 14.72
C MET A 203 -10.41 0.01 15.40
N GLY A 204 -10.89 -1.06 14.80
CA GLY A 204 -11.97 -1.88 15.37
C GLY A 204 -11.52 -2.92 16.40
N GLN A 205 -10.21 -3.02 16.67
CA GLN A 205 -9.63 -4.01 17.58
C GLN A 205 -9.09 -3.36 18.87
N THR A 206 -9.23 -2.07 19.03
CA THR A 206 -8.81 -1.38 20.26
C THR A 206 -9.83 -1.67 21.36
N PRO A 207 -9.40 -2.15 22.53
CA PRO A 207 -10.29 -2.45 23.65
C PRO A 207 -10.92 -1.17 24.23
#